data_22ccd19c1e2509635171251deb679426
#
_entry.id   22ccd19c1e2509635171251deb679426
#
_cell.length_a   1.000
_cell.length_b   1.000
_cell.length_c   1.000
_cell.angle_alpha   90.00
_cell.angle_beta   90.00
_cell.angle_gamma   90.00
#
_symmetry.space_group_name_H-M   'P 1'
#
loop_
_entity.id
_entity.type
_entity.pdbx_description
1 polymer ?
#
loop_
_entity_poly.entity_id
_entity_poly.type
_entity_poly.pdbx_seq_one_letter_code
_entity_poly.pdbx_strand_id
1 'polypeptide(L)'
;MNRTTRMNDRSSRTRTGGGSSGSYGGSSSGSYGGSSSGSYGGSYGGSAGSAGRGSRFGSSAPSRSGGPKRSSGGYGGGGGGRRSAPQGEFALPVTVVPGLPAVEAFADLAMPAQLLTALTAEGVTTPFPIQAATLPNTLAGRDVMGRGRTGSGKTLAFGLALLARTAGQSAEPGRPLALILVPTRELAQQVTTALTPYARAVKLRMATVVGGMPIHRQAGALRAGAEVVVATPGRLKDLIQRGDCRLNQVAITVLDEADQMADMGFMPQVTALLDQVRPEGQRMLFSATLDRNVDLLVRRYLTDPVVHSVDPSAGAVTTMEHHVLHVQSFDKQAATTEIAAREGRVIMFLDTKHAVDRLTEHLLSSGVRAAALHGGKSQPQRTRTLAQFKTGHVSVLVATNVAARGIHVDNLDLVVNVDPPTDHKDYLHRGGRTARAGESGSVVTLVLPNQRREMTRLMAAAGITPQTTQVRSGEAELNRITGAQAPSGIPVVITAPVTERAKRSTSSSRGRRSRPAQDRRSRTGTAPRGSEGRSALAAAA
;
A
#
# COMPACT_ATOMS: atom_id res chain seq x y z
N MET A 1 -46.23 17.42 -39.97
CA MET A 1 -46.98 16.14 -40.25
C MET A 1 -46.77 15.26 -39.03
N ASN A 2 -47.57 15.36 -38.00
CA ASN A 2 -48.85 14.71 -37.68
C ASN A 2 -48.74 13.17 -37.70
N ARG A 3 -48.83 12.52 -36.55
CA ARG A 3 -49.95 11.85 -35.85
C ARG A 3 -49.34 11.01 -34.69
N THR A 4 -49.58 11.30 -33.47
CA THR A 4 -50.73 11.16 -32.53
C THR A 4 -51.35 9.75 -32.42
N THR A 5 -51.51 9.35 -31.16
CA THR A 5 -52.60 8.56 -30.51
C THR A 5 -52.32 7.07 -30.34
N ARG A 6 -52.61 6.34 -29.23
CA ARG A 6 -53.49 6.51 -28.06
C ARG A 6 -53.19 5.40 -27.02
N MET A 7 -53.26 5.76 -25.75
CA MET A 7 -53.80 5.10 -24.58
C MET A 7 -54.66 3.83 -24.80
N ASN A 8 -54.51 2.84 -23.92
CA ASN A 8 -55.67 2.20 -23.27
C ASN A 8 -55.33 1.64 -21.90
N ASP A 9 -56.13 2.07 -20.96
CA ASP A 9 -56.30 1.78 -19.57
C ASP A 9 -57.31 0.63 -19.39
N ARG A 10 -57.17 -0.20 -18.32
CA ARG A 10 -58.23 -0.92 -17.60
C ARG A 10 -57.62 -1.82 -16.53
N SER A 11 -57.59 -1.40 -15.31
CA SER A 11 -58.57 -1.50 -14.21
C SER A 11 -58.84 -2.91 -13.68
N SER A 12 -58.46 -3.07 -12.42
CA SER A 12 -59.16 -3.64 -11.27
C SER A 12 -59.67 -5.08 -11.26
N ARG A 13 -59.31 -5.85 -10.23
CA ARG A 13 -60.23 -6.39 -9.23
C ARG A 13 -59.56 -7.10 -8.07
N THR A 14 -59.86 -6.61 -6.91
CA THR A 14 -59.84 -7.15 -5.57
C THR A 14 -60.46 -8.56 -5.43
N ARG A 15 -59.89 -9.39 -4.54
CA ARG A 15 -60.66 -10.27 -3.63
C ARG A 15 -59.86 -10.71 -2.42
N THR A 16 -60.26 -10.30 -1.31
CA THR A 16 -60.32 -10.66 0.09
C THR A 16 -60.54 -12.15 0.42
N GLY A 17 -60.02 -12.54 1.56
CA GLY A 17 -60.40 -13.68 2.42
C GLY A 17 -59.13 -14.42 2.88
N GLY A 18 -58.78 -14.61 4.14
CA GLY A 18 -59.49 -14.62 5.38
C GLY A 18 -58.97 -15.77 6.22
N GLY A 19 -58.52 -15.50 7.47
CA GLY A 19 -58.60 -16.33 8.64
C GLY A 19 -57.57 -17.48 8.75
N SER A 20 -56.92 -17.77 9.81
CA SER A 20 -57.16 -17.79 11.23
C SER A 20 -55.92 -18.28 11.97
N SER A 21 -55.57 -17.65 13.03
CA SER A 21 -55.30 -18.07 14.41
C SER A 21 -54.73 -19.48 14.68
N GLY A 22 -53.62 -19.50 15.42
CA GLY A 22 -53.07 -20.65 16.13
C GLY A 22 -51.96 -20.27 17.09
N SER A 23 -52.35 -19.89 18.30
CA SER A 23 -51.51 -19.65 19.47
C SER A 23 -51.27 -20.96 20.21
N TYR A 24 -50.04 -21.20 20.65
CA TYR A 24 -49.62 -21.96 21.85
C TYR A 24 -48.12 -21.65 22.02
N GLY A 25 -47.59 -21.09 23.06
CA GLY A 25 -47.73 -21.33 24.48
C GLY A 25 -46.68 -22.38 24.93
N GLY A 26 -45.63 -21.92 25.63
CA GLY A 26 -44.68 -22.84 26.23
C GLY A 26 -43.46 -22.15 26.82
N SER A 27 -43.61 -21.62 28.03
CA SER A 27 -42.53 -21.20 28.92
C SER A 27 -41.75 -22.38 29.46
N SER A 28 -40.42 -22.29 29.63
CA SER A 28 -39.75 -22.85 30.79
C SER A 28 -38.40 -22.19 31.01
N SER A 29 -38.33 -21.59 32.14
CA SER A 29 -37.22 -21.12 32.93
C SER A 29 -36.26 -22.23 33.34
N GLY A 30 -34.96 -21.94 33.39
CA GLY A 30 -33.93 -22.77 33.97
C GLY A 30 -32.71 -21.95 34.36
N SER A 31 -32.71 -21.43 35.56
CA SER A 31 -31.62 -20.77 36.28
C SER A 31 -30.81 -21.83 37.06
N TYR A 32 -29.49 -21.76 36.94
CA TYR A 32 -28.49 -22.18 37.94
C TYR A 32 -27.20 -21.46 37.50
N GLY A 33 -26.52 -20.63 38.24
CA GLY A 33 -26.12 -20.65 39.67
C GLY A 33 -24.80 -21.39 39.81
N GLY A 34 -23.68 -20.65 40.01
CA GLY A 34 -22.42 -21.28 40.31
C GLY A 34 -21.23 -20.32 40.27
N SER A 35 -21.07 -19.59 41.35
CA SER A 35 -19.86 -18.84 41.73
C SER A 35 -18.73 -19.80 42.07
N SER A 36 -17.47 -19.48 41.71
CA SER A 36 -16.33 -19.76 42.57
C SER A 36 -15.12 -18.88 42.21
N SER A 37 -14.85 -18.00 43.11
CA SER A 37 -13.64 -17.27 43.41
C SER A 37 -12.47 -18.19 43.67
N GLY A 38 -11.29 -17.87 43.17
CA GLY A 38 -10.02 -18.49 43.50
C GLY A 38 -8.89 -17.49 43.41
N SER A 39 -8.73 -16.76 44.49
CA SER A 39 -7.57 -15.91 44.79
C SER A 39 -6.46 -16.80 45.34
N TYR A 40 -5.26 -16.73 44.80
CA TYR A 40 -4.04 -17.08 45.53
C TYR A 40 -3.01 -15.98 45.36
N GLY A 41 -2.83 -15.27 46.42
CA GLY A 41 -1.67 -14.49 46.77
C GLY A 41 -0.56 -15.39 47.26
N GLY A 42 0.67 -14.99 47.02
CA GLY A 42 1.89 -15.60 47.51
C GLY A 42 3.00 -14.57 47.52
N SER A 43 3.07 -13.84 48.61
CA SER A 43 4.13 -12.96 49.03
C SER A 43 5.15 -13.74 49.84
N TYR A 44 6.44 -13.60 49.55
CA TYR A 44 7.58 -13.75 50.45
C TYR A 44 8.68 -12.89 49.84
N GLY A 45 9.31 -11.96 50.47
CA GLY A 45 9.58 -11.71 51.87
C GLY A 45 11.04 -11.97 52.21
N GLY A 46 11.77 -10.86 52.47
CA GLY A 46 12.88 -10.79 53.40
C GLY A 46 14.25 -11.18 52.84
N SER A 47 15.31 -10.59 53.12
CA SER A 47 15.92 -9.66 54.07
C SER A 47 17.40 -9.54 53.69
N ALA A 48 17.99 -8.36 53.67
CA ALA A 48 18.76 -7.75 54.74
C ALA A 48 20.17 -8.35 54.98
N GLY A 49 21.14 -7.47 55.02
CA GLY A 49 22.47 -7.65 55.63
C GLY A 49 23.54 -6.94 54.81
N SER A 50 23.93 -5.80 55.10
CA SER A 50 24.70 -5.14 56.12
C SER A 50 26.17 -5.02 55.74
N ALA A 51 26.62 -3.79 55.62
CA ALA A 51 27.64 -3.10 56.40
C ALA A 51 29.10 -3.35 56.09
N GLY A 52 29.81 -2.24 55.98
CA GLY A 52 31.26 -2.09 56.25
C GLY A 52 31.86 -1.00 55.40
N ARG A 53 31.88 0.27 55.89
CA ARG A 53 33.02 1.00 56.49
C ARG A 53 34.28 0.91 55.62
N GLY A 54 34.96 1.95 55.24
CA GLY A 54 35.21 3.27 55.82
C GLY A 54 36.46 3.89 55.21
N SER A 55 36.57 5.16 55.50
CA SER A 55 37.72 6.04 55.68
C SER A 55 38.31 6.64 54.37
N ARG A 56 38.11 7.91 54.19
CA ARG A 56 38.77 9.12 54.74
C ARG A 56 40.25 9.26 54.32
N PHE A 57 40.47 10.40 53.82
CA PHE A 57 41.60 11.38 53.84
C PHE A 57 41.81 11.90 52.41
N GLY A 58 41.86 13.18 52.11
CA GLY A 58 42.04 14.39 52.85
C GLY A 58 42.74 15.39 51.94
N SER A 59 42.15 16.58 51.86
CA SER A 59 42.79 17.91 51.78
C SER A 59 43.95 18.13 50.79
N SER A 60 43.93 19.11 49.92
CA SER A 60 44.18 20.51 50.23
C SER A 60 44.28 21.37 48.97
N ALA A 61 43.68 22.52 48.95
CA ALA A 61 44.08 23.68 48.15
C ALA A 61 45.28 24.38 48.82
N PRO A 62 46.05 25.27 48.18
CA PRO A 62 45.59 26.67 48.04
C PRO A 62 46.09 27.44 46.78
N SER A 63 45.31 28.37 46.33
CA SER A 63 45.40 29.84 46.27
C SER A 63 46.55 30.56 45.57
N ARG A 64 46.10 31.61 44.83
CA ARG A 64 46.70 32.93 44.51
C ARG A 64 47.66 32.95 43.30
N SER A 65 47.64 33.96 42.41
CA SER A 65 47.25 35.36 42.41
C SER A 65 47.49 35.96 41.02
N GLY A 66 46.75 37.00 40.70
CA GLY A 66 47.29 38.19 40.09
C GLY A 66 46.72 38.58 38.74
N GLY A 67 45.88 39.57 38.66
CA GLY A 67 45.56 40.31 37.44
C GLY A 67 46.64 41.34 37.09
N PRO A 68 46.52 42.09 36.02
CA PRO A 68 45.72 43.33 36.06
C PRO A 68 44.88 43.66 34.81
N LYS A 69 43.95 44.58 34.99
CA LYS A 69 43.10 45.29 34.06
C LYS A 69 43.88 46.18 33.07
N ARG A 70 43.34 46.32 31.86
CA ARG A 70 43.14 47.59 31.08
C ARG A 70 42.28 47.25 29.85
N SER A 71 41.18 47.78 29.71
CA SER A 71 40.56 49.03 29.25
C SER A 71 40.24 49.03 27.76
N SER A 72 38.94 49.18 27.53
CA SER A 72 38.22 49.99 26.54
C SER A 72 38.38 49.73 25.04
N GLY A 73 37.18 49.54 24.41
CA GLY A 73 36.98 49.70 23.00
C GLY A 73 35.67 49.05 22.57
N GLY A 74 34.53 49.75 22.73
CA GLY A 74 33.24 49.33 22.18
C GLY A 74 33.20 49.54 20.69
N TYR A 75 32.60 48.61 19.98
CA TYR A 75 31.80 48.91 18.81
C TYR A 75 30.76 47.80 18.63
N GLY A 76 29.51 48.21 18.44
CA GLY A 76 28.36 47.37 18.26
C GLY A 76 28.45 46.56 16.97
N GLY A 77 27.85 45.39 16.99
CA GLY A 77 27.77 44.53 15.82
C GLY A 77 26.78 43.42 16.07
N GLY A 78 25.58 43.63 15.66
CA GLY A 78 24.50 42.74 15.35
C GLY A 78 24.64 41.26 15.67
N GLY A 79 23.88 40.77 16.64
CA GLY A 79 23.58 39.37 16.81
C GLY A 79 22.81 38.85 15.60
N GLY A 80 23.56 38.45 14.56
CA GLY A 80 23.02 37.64 13.48
C GLY A 80 22.70 36.26 14.02
N GLY A 81 21.46 36.05 14.45
CA GLY A 81 20.94 34.70 14.64
C GLY A 81 21.25 33.92 13.37
N ARG A 82 22.08 32.91 13.48
CA ARG A 82 22.20 31.88 12.44
C ARG A 82 20.79 31.33 12.29
N ARG A 83 20.04 31.84 11.31
CA ARG A 83 18.89 31.17 10.72
C ARG A 83 19.42 29.82 10.26
N SER A 84 19.06 28.75 10.96
CA SER A 84 19.17 27.40 10.41
C SER A 84 18.51 27.46 9.03
N ALA A 85 19.31 27.28 7.99
CA ALA A 85 18.78 27.12 6.65
C ALA A 85 17.68 26.06 6.73
N PRO A 86 16.56 26.22 6.04
CA PRO A 86 15.59 25.16 5.92
C PRO A 86 16.36 23.91 5.51
N GLN A 87 16.06 22.75 6.13
CA GLN A 87 16.63 21.47 5.70
C GLN A 87 16.07 21.23 4.30
N GLY A 88 16.77 21.79 3.30
CA GLY A 88 16.45 21.64 1.90
C GLY A 88 16.50 20.17 1.52
N GLU A 89 15.66 19.76 0.61
CA GLU A 89 15.82 18.53 -0.15
C GLU A 89 17.30 18.39 -0.51
N PHE A 90 17.88 17.21 -0.27
CA PHE A 90 19.25 16.95 -0.70
C PHE A 90 19.34 17.19 -2.20
N ALA A 91 20.40 17.86 -2.63
CA ALA A 91 20.67 18.05 -4.04
C ALA A 91 20.68 16.68 -4.73
N LEU A 92 19.97 16.59 -5.85
CA LEU A 92 20.00 15.39 -6.70
C LEU A 92 21.47 14.99 -6.94
N PRO A 93 21.80 13.68 -6.88
CA PRO A 93 23.11 13.23 -7.33
C PRO A 93 23.36 13.76 -8.73
N VAL A 94 24.53 14.34 -8.96
CA VAL A 94 24.90 14.84 -10.29
C VAL A 94 24.99 13.62 -11.21
N THR A 95 24.21 13.61 -12.29
CA THR A 95 24.34 12.60 -13.33
C THR A 95 25.71 12.75 -13.98
N VAL A 96 26.61 11.80 -13.72
CA VAL A 96 27.96 11.79 -14.29
C VAL A 96 27.93 11.34 -15.75
N VAL A 97 26.98 10.46 -16.10
CA VAL A 97 26.82 9.91 -17.44
C VAL A 97 25.57 10.52 -18.11
N PRO A 98 25.68 11.15 -19.28
CA PRO A 98 24.53 11.72 -19.99
C PRO A 98 23.42 10.68 -20.18
N GLY A 99 22.17 11.06 -19.87
CA GLY A 99 21.00 10.24 -20.14
C GLY A 99 20.74 10.10 -21.64
N LEU A 100 20.16 8.96 -22.03
CA LEU A 100 19.60 8.82 -23.37
C LEU A 100 18.40 9.76 -23.52
N PRO A 101 18.12 10.27 -24.73
CA PRO A 101 16.98 11.17 -24.94
C PRO A 101 15.66 10.49 -24.61
N ALA A 102 14.67 11.29 -24.21
CA ALA A 102 13.32 10.83 -24.02
C ALA A 102 12.67 10.46 -25.36
N VAL A 103 11.78 9.47 -25.34
CA VAL A 103 11.04 9.01 -26.53
C VAL A 103 9.63 9.60 -26.58
N GLU A 104 9.08 9.74 -27.78
CA GLU A 104 7.71 10.21 -27.98
C GLU A 104 6.69 9.05 -27.99
N ALA A 105 7.11 7.87 -28.47
CA ALA A 105 6.26 6.71 -28.57
C ALA A 105 6.92 5.44 -27.97
N PHE A 106 6.12 4.50 -27.50
CA PHE A 106 6.63 3.20 -27.06
C PHE A 106 7.26 2.38 -28.20
N ALA A 107 6.85 2.65 -29.46
CA ALA A 107 7.41 1.99 -30.63
C ALA A 107 8.88 2.36 -30.89
N ASP A 108 9.34 3.49 -30.38
CA ASP A 108 10.73 3.94 -30.50
C ASP A 108 11.69 3.21 -29.55
N LEU A 109 11.14 2.40 -28.65
CA LEU A 109 11.90 1.69 -27.63
C LEU A 109 12.29 0.28 -28.11
N ALA A 110 13.52 -0.14 -27.85
CA ALA A 110 14.01 -1.49 -28.08
C ALA A 110 13.39 -2.48 -27.08
N MET A 111 12.11 -2.80 -27.25
CA MET A 111 11.36 -3.75 -26.42
C MET A 111 10.89 -4.97 -27.24
N PRO A 112 10.69 -6.15 -26.61
CA PRO A 112 10.02 -7.27 -27.25
C PRO A 112 8.67 -6.88 -27.87
N ALA A 113 8.41 -7.26 -29.12
CA ALA A 113 7.17 -6.94 -29.83
C ALA A 113 5.90 -7.35 -29.06
N GLN A 114 5.98 -8.42 -28.25
CA GLN A 114 4.91 -8.90 -27.39
C GLN A 114 4.51 -7.86 -26.34
N LEU A 115 5.46 -7.05 -25.81
CA LEU A 115 5.16 -5.97 -24.87
C LEU A 115 4.47 -4.80 -25.57
N LEU A 116 4.89 -4.44 -26.77
CA LEU A 116 4.24 -3.39 -27.57
C LEU A 116 2.80 -3.78 -27.91
N THR A 117 2.57 -5.01 -28.32
CA THR A 117 1.22 -5.55 -28.55
C THR A 117 0.37 -5.51 -27.29
N ALA A 118 0.95 -5.88 -26.14
CA ALA A 118 0.24 -5.85 -24.87
C ALA A 118 -0.10 -4.43 -24.42
N LEU A 119 0.77 -3.44 -24.64
CA LEU A 119 0.50 -2.03 -24.36
C LEU A 119 -0.71 -1.54 -25.17
N THR A 120 -0.74 -1.83 -26.47
CA THR A 120 -1.88 -1.50 -27.33
C THR A 120 -3.18 -2.16 -26.86
N ALA A 121 -3.12 -3.44 -26.48
CA ALA A 121 -4.29 -4.19 -26.00
C ALA A 121 -4.85 -3.64 -24.66
N GLU A 122 -3.97 -3.11 -23.80
CA GLU A 122 -4.37 -2.46 -22.54
C GLU A 122 -4.73 -0.97 -22.72
N GLY A 123 -4.74 -0.45 -23.96
CA GLY A 123 -5.08 0.94 -24.28
C GLY A 123 -4.00 1.96 -23.90
N VAL A 124 -2.76 1.51 -23.67
CA VAL A 124 -1.62 2.36 -23.31
C VAL A 124 -0.85 2.72 -24.59
N THR A 125 -1.20 3.85 -25.18
CA THR A 125 -0.67 4.25 -26.50
C THR A 125 0.53 5.19 -26.42
N THR A 126 0.53 6.11 -25.46
CA THR A 126 1.54 7.16 -25.32
C THR A 126 2.23 7.05 -23.97
N PRO A 127 3.57 7.17 -23.91
CA PRO A 127 4.28 7.12 -22.65
C PRO A 127 4.04 8.40 -21.83
N PHE A 128 3.83 8.23 -20.51
CA PHE A 128 3.89 9.36 -19.59
C PHE A 128 5.31 9.93 -19.51
N PRO A 129 5.48 11.21 -19.09
CA PRO A 129 6.79 11.87 -19.06
C PRO A 129 7.87 11.06 -18.32
N ILE A 130 7.56 10.41 -17.18
CA ILE A 130 8.52 9.57 -16.45
C ILE A 130 8.89 8.32 -17.25
N GLN A 131 7.95 7.72 -17.98
CA GLN A 131 8.19 6.56 -18.83
C GLN A 131 9.06 6.94 -20.03
N ALA A 132 8.70 8.03 -20.73
CA ALA A 132 9.45 8.57 -21.85
C ALA A 132 10.93 8.84 -21.49
N ALA A 133 11.16 9.43 -20.33
CA ALA A 133 12.49 9.80 -19.85
C ALA A 133 13.32 8.59 -19.35
N THR A 134 12.70 7.66 -18.62
CA THR A 134 13.46 6.60 -17.93
C THR A 134 13.62 5.34 -18.76
N LEU A 135 12.65 4.96 -19.62
CA LEU A 135 12.68 3.69 -20.36
C LEU A 135 13.89 3.53 -21.26
N PRO A 136 14.36 4.54 -22.02
CA PRO A 136 15.57 4.38 -22.84
C PRO A 136 16.78 3.92 -22.00
N ASN A 137 16.99 4.54 -20.84
CA ASN A 137 18.11 4.25 -19.94
C ASN A 137 17.94 2.91 -19.23
N THR A 138 16.74 2.59 -18.74
CA THR A 138 16.47 1.33 -18.03
C THR A 138 16.53 0.12 -18.96
N LEU A 139 16.06 0.23 -20.21
CA LEU A 139 16.19 -0.81 -21.23
C LEU A 139 17.65 -1.04 -21.63
N ALA A 140 18.47 0.01 -21.68
CA ALA A 140 19.91 -0.08 -21.91
C ALA A 140 20.68 -0.69 -20.72
N GLY A 141 19.99 -1.03 -19.61
CA GLY A 141 20.61 -1.67 -18.45
C GLY A 141 21.28 -0.73 -17.47
N ARG A 142 21.11 0.57 -17.62
CA ARG A 142 21.72 1.57 -16.73
C ARG A 142 20.93 1.65 -15.42
N ASP A 143 21.64 1.97 -14.37
CA ASP A 143 20.99 2.32 -13.10
C ASP A 143 20.24 3.65 -13.24
N VAL A 144 19.03 3.68 -12.71
CA VAL A 144 18.16 4.85 -12.86
C VAL A 144 17.56 5.25 -11.53
N MET A 145 17.58 6.55 -11.29
CA MET A 145 16.83 7.18 -10.22
C MET A 145 15.70 8.02 -10.84
N GLY A 146 14.45 7.58 -10.62
CA GLY A 146 13.26 8.26 -11.10
C GLY A 146 12.53 8.99 -9.97
N ARG A 147 12.48 10.34 -10.03
CA ARG A 147 11.66 11.14 -9.13
C ARG A 147 10.32 11.43 -9.80
N GLY A 148 9.23 11.06 -9.15
CA GLY A 148 7.89 11.34 -9.64
C GLY A 148 6.82 11.01 -8.62
N ARG A 149 5.70 11.77 -8.65
CA ARG A 149 4.57 11.56 -7.75
C ARG A 149 3.91 10.19 -7.94
N THR A 150 3.14 9.77 -6.96
CA THR A 150 2.21 8.63 -7.12
C THR A 150 1.21 8.97 -8.25
N GLY A 151 1.00 8.06 -9.19
CA GLY A 151 0.13 8.30 -10.36
C GLY A 151 0.84 8.85 -11.60
N SER A 152 2.16 9.13 -11.54
CA SER A 152 2.93 9.60 -12.72
C SER A 152 3.29 8.49 -13.73
N GLY A 153 2.87 7.23 -13.50
CA GLY A 153 3.16 6.11 -14.41
C GLY A 153 4.43 5.34 -14.09
N LYS A 154 5.05 5.53 -12.91
CA LYS A 154 6.30 4.86 -12.48
C LYS A 154 6.26 3.35 -12.63
N THR A 155 5.13 2.71 -12.34
CA THR A 155 5.01 1.25 -12.38
C THR A 155 5.34 0.66 -13.76
N LEU A 156 4.86 1.28 -14.83
CA LEU A 156 5.22 0.87 -16.19
C LEU A 156 6.63 1.33 -16.58
N ALA A 157 7.11 2.46 -16.05
CA ALA A 157 8.47 2.95 -16.30
C ALA A 157 9.54 1.93 -15.89
N PHE A 158 9.43 1.33 -14.70
CA PHE A 158 10.35 0.29 -14.28
C PHE A 158 9.91 -1.11 -14.72
N GLY A 159 8.60 -1.37 -14.75
CA GLY A 159 8.06 -2.70 -15.01
C GLY A 159 8.32 -3.19 -16.42
N LEU A 160 8.12 -2.35 -17.45
CA LEU A 160 8.37 -2.70 -18.84
C LEU A 160 9.84 -3.02 -19.08
N ALA A 161 10.76 -2.20 -18.55
CA ALA A 161 12.19 -2.47 -18.68
C ALA A 161 12.60 -3.76 -17.97
N LEU A 162 12.13 -4.00 -16.74
CA LEU A 162 12.37 -5.22 -15.99
C LEU A 162 11.86 -6.45 -16.78
N LEU A 163 10.64 -6.40 -17.28
CA LEU A 163 10.05 -7.52 -18.04
C LEU A 163 10.78 -7.75 -19.38
N ALA A 164 11.11 -6.68 -20.11
CA ALA A 164 11.83 -6.78 -21.38
C ALA A 164 13.20 -7.42 -21.19
N ARG A 165 13.95 -7.03 -20.16
CA ARG A 165 15.29 -7.54 -19.89
C ARG A 165 15.30 -8.94 -19.26
N THR A 166 14.20 -9.38 -18.66
CA THR A 166 14.04 -10.74 -18.10
C THR A 166 13.42 -11.70 -19.11
N ALA A 167 12.80 -11.19 -20.19
CA ALA A 167 12.13 -12.00 -21.21
C ALA A 167 13.07 -13.06 -21.80
N GLY A 168 12.53 -14.27 -22.02
CA GLY A 168 13.29 -15.40 -22.55
C GLY A 168 14.18 -16.14 -21.53
N GLN A 169 14.27 -15.66 -20.31
CA GLN A 169 14.99 -16.34 -19.22
C GLN A 169 14.03 -17.16 -18.35
N SER A 170 14.56 -18.17 -17.67
CA SER A 170 13.80 -19.02 -16.73
C SER A 170 14.51 -19.07 -15.38
N ALA A 171 13.73 -18.91 -14.31
CA ALA A 171 14.25 -18.96 -12.95
C ALA A 171 14.35 -20.40 -12.43
N GLU A 172 15.43 -20.69 -11.73
CA GLU A 172 15.52 -21.90 -10.91
C GLU A 172 14.53 -21.84 -9.74
N PRO A 173 14.07 -22.98 -9.20
CA PRO A 173 13.21 -23.01 -8.02
C PRO A 173 13.77 -22.19 -6.86
N GLY A 174 13.00 -21.22 -6.37
CA GLY A 174 13.38 -20.36 -5.27
C GLY A 174 14.46 -19.31 -5.59
N ARG A 175 14.86 -19.12 -6.85
CA ARG A 175 15.88 -18.16 -7.27
C ARG A 175 15.35 -17.20 -8.33
N PRO A 176 14.61 -16.16 -7.95
CA PRO A 176 14.09 -15.19 -8.91
C PRO A 176 15.20 -14.42 -9.62
N LEU A 177 14.90 -13.92 -10.82
CA LEU A 177 15.81 -13.15 -11.67
C LEU A 177 15.62 -11.64 -11.47
N ALA A 178 14.42 -11.23 -11.07
CA ALA A 178 14.07 -9.83 -10.85
C ALA A 178 13.28 -9.65 -9.56
N LEU A 179 13.55 -8.52 -8.86
CA LEU A 179 12.97 -8.19 -7.58
C LEU A 179 12.41 -6.76 -7.61
N ILE A 180 11.16 -6.60 -7.17
CA ILE A 180 10.54 -5.30 -6.92
C ILE A 180 10.20 -5.21 -5.44
N LEU A 181 10.85 -4.29 -4.72
CA LEU A 181 10.57 -4.01 -3.31
C LEU A 181 9.64 -2.82 -3.18
N VAL A 182 8.60 -2.98 -2.37
CA VAL A 182 7.58 -1.96 -2.11
C VAL A 182 7.23 -1.91 -0.62
N PRO A 183 6.81 -0.75 -0.07
CA PRO A 183 6.56 -0.59 1.37
C PRO A 183 5.32 -1.34 1.87
N THR A 184 4.27 -1.48 1.04
CA THR A 184 2.97 -1.98 1.49
C THR A 184 2.48 -3.17 0.68
N ARG A 185 1.61 -3.98 1.31
CA ARG A 185 0.98 -5.16 0.67
C ARG A 185 0.05 -4.75 -0.46
N GLU A 186 -0.62 -3.64 -0.29
CA GLU A 186 -1.55 -3.05 -1.24
C GLU A 186 -0.81 -2.60 -2.51
N LEU A 187 0.32 -1.91 -2.35
CA LEU A 187 1.15 -1.51 -3.47
C LEU A 187 1.76 -2.74 -4.18
N ALA A 188 2.21 -3.76 -3.44
CA ALA A 188 2.67 -5.01 -4.05
C ALA A 188 1.59 -5.65 -4.93
N GLN A 189 0.35 -5.70 -4.46
CA GLN A 189 -0.76 -6.23 -5.24
C GLN A 189 -1.07 -5.37 -6.47
N GLN A 190 -1.03 -4.04 -6.33
CA GLN A 190 -1.25 -3.11 -7.45
C GLN A 190 -0.18 -3.25 -8.51
N VAL A 191 1.10 -3.26 -8.13
CA VAL A 191 2.22 -3.49 -9.05
C VAL A 191 2.08 -4.84 -9.75
N THR A 192 1.79 -5.91 -9.00
CA THR A 192 1.56 -7.23 -9.60
C THR A 192 0.41 -7.21 -10.60
N THR A 193 -0.72 -6.60 -10.24
CA THR A 193 -1.90 -6.51 -11.11
C THR A 193 -1.59 -5.73 -12.38
N ALA A 194 -0.94 -4.56 -12.24
CA ALA A 194 -0.58 -3.70 -13.36
C ALA A 194 0.41 -4.36 -14.34
N LEU A 195 1.36 -5.16 -13.82
CA LEU A 195 2.38 -5.81 -14.66
C LEU A 195 1.96 -7.19 -15.19
N THR A 196 0.89 -7.80 -14.67
CA THR A 196 0.46 -9.15 -15.05
C THR A 196 0.16 -9.32 -16.56
N PRO A 197 -0.55 -8.40 -17.25
CA PRO A 197 -0.79 -8.51 -18.69
C PRO A 197 0.52 -8.59 -19.48
N TYR A 198 1.45 -7.71 -19.16
CA TYR A 198 2.76 -7.61 -19.81
C TYR A 198 3.67 -8.81 -19.52
N ALA A 199 3.71 -9.25 -18.25
CA ALA A 199 4.47 -10.44 -17.86
C ALA A 199 3.97 -11.70 -18.60
N ARG A 200 2.64 -11.85 -18.74
CA ARG A 200 2.03 -12.94 -19.52
C ARG A 200 2.42 -12.88 -21.00
N ALA A 201 2.44 -11.69 -21.59
CA ALA A 201 2.81 -11.50 -23.00
C ALA A 201 4.23 -12.02 -23.29
N VAL A 202 5.17 -11.85 -22.36
CA VAL A 202 6.55 -12.35 -22.47
C VAL A 202 6.78 -13.66 -21.71
N LYS A 203 5.72 -14.36 -21.29
CA LYS A 203 5.72 -15.68 -20.64
C LYS A 203 6.49 -15.75 -19.33
N LEU A 204 6.56 -14.66 -18.57
CA LEU A 204 7.17 -14.59 -17.24
C LEU A 204 6.15 -14.85 -16.13
N ARG A 205 6.57 -15.58 -15.11
CA ARG A 205 5.76 -15.84 -13.90
C ARG A 205 6.11 -14.82 -12.82
N MET A 206 5.08 -14.24 -12.24
CA MET A 206 5.23 -13.28 -11.13
C MET A 206 4.75 -13.89 -9.83
N ALA A 207 5.48 -13.63 -8.74
CA ALA A 207 5.09 -14.00 -7.39
C ALA A 207 4.96 -12.75 -6.51
N THR A 208 3.81 -12.61 -5.80
CA THR A 208 3.61 -11.55 -4.80
C THR A 208 3.95 -12.10 -3.42
N VAL A 209 4.92 -11.47 -2.74
CA VAL A 209 5.48 -11.90 -1.45
C VAL A 209 5.20 -10.85 -0.39
N VAL A 210 4.10 -11.03 0.37
CA VAL A 210 3.60 -10.02 1.34
C VAL A 210 3.13 -10.66 2.64
N GLY A 211 3.23 -9.93 3.74
CA GLY A 211 2.68 -10.35 5.02
C GLY A 211 1.16 -10.51 5.01
N GLY A 212 0.59 -11.22 5.99
CA GLY A 212 -0.86 -11.40 6.13
C GLY A 212 -1.52 -12.35 5.13
N MET A 213 -0.74 -12.91 4.21
CA MET A 213 -1.16 -13.97 3.27
C MET A 213 -0.50 -15.30 3.68
N PRO A 214 -1.11 -16.47 3.33
CA PRO A 214 -0.54 -17.78 3.65
C PRO A 214 0.86 -17.95 3.06
N ILE A 215 1.86 -18.17 3.92
CA ILE A 215 3.28 -18.23 3.54
C ILE A 215 3.58 -19.43 2.62
N HIS A 216 2.92 -20.58 2.83
CA HIS A 216 3.11 -21.79 2.02
C HIS A 216 2.74 -21.59 0.54
N ARG A 217 1.72 -20.75 0.23
CA ARG A 217 1.35 -20.43 -1.16
C ARG A 217 2.43 -19.60 -1.84
N GLN A 218 3.03 -18.66 -1.11
CA GLN A 218 4.10 -17.80 -1.61
C GLN A 218 5.38 -18.62 -1.82
N ALA A 219 5.75 -19.48 -0.87
CA ALA A 219 6.84 -20.43 -1.02
C ALA A 219 6.61 -21.39 -2.21
N GLY A 220 5.37 -21.85 -2.41
CA GLY A 220 4.99 -22.66 -3.56
C GLY A 220 5.21 -21.96 -4.89
N ALA A 221 4.83 -20.68 -5.01
CA ALA A 221 5.06 -19.88 -6.22
C ALA A 221 6.56 -19.67 -6.51
N LEU A 222 7.38 -19.44 -5.48
CA LEU A 222 8.82 -19.35 -5.63
C LEU A 222 9.45 -20.69 -6.06
N ARG A 223 9.05 -21.80 -5.44
CA ARG A 223 9.50 -23.15 -5.84
C ARG A 223 9.07 -23.54 -7.25
N ALA A 224 7.95 -23.00 -7.74
CA ALA A 224 7.53 -23.17 -9.13
C ALA A 224 8.40 -22.38 -10.12
N GLY A 225 9.37 -21.60 -9.64
CA GLY A 225 10.32 -20.85 -10.46
C GLY A 225 9.76 -19.52 -10.96
N ALA A 226 9.15 -18.72 -10.10
CA ALA A 226 8.75 -17.35 -10.46
C ALA A 226 9.99 -16.51 -10.82
N GLU A 227 10.01 -15.94 -12.02
CA GLU A 227 11.11 -15.11 -12.52
C GLU A 227 11.10 -13.73 -11.85
N VAL A 228 9.92 -13.18 -11.58
CA VAL A 228 9.76 -11.83 -11.01
C VAL A 228 9.08 -11.93 -9.65
N VAL A 229 9.68 -11.32 -8.64
CA VAL A 229 9.13 -11.24 -7.29
C VAL A 229 8.78 -9.79 -6.95
N VAL A 230 7.52 -9.54 -6.59
CA VAL A 230 7.06 -8.26 -6.00
C VAL A 230 6.87 -8.47 -4.51
N ALA A 231 7.63 -7.78 -3.68
CA ALA A 231 7.71 -8.10 -2.26
C ALA A 231 7.66 -6.91 -1.32
N THR A 232 7.11 -7.15 -0.11
CA THR A 232 7.39 -6.30 1.05
C THR A 232 8.61 -6.85 1.81
N PRO A 233 9.52 -5.98 2.32
CA PRO A 233 10.83 -6.41 2.85
C PRO A 233 10.73 -7.49 3.94
N GLY A 234 9.84 -7.32 4.93
CA GLY A 234 9.71 -8.26 6.04
C GLY A 234 9.35 -9.69 5.61
N ARG A 235 8.34 -9.87 4.73
CA ARG A 235 7.92 -11.21 4.28
C ARG A 235 8.96 -11.86 3.37
N LEU A 236 9.67 -11.11 2.55
CA LEU A 236 10.74 -11.66 1.73
C LEU A 236 11.88 -12.17 2.64
N LYS A 237 12.26 -11.39 3.66
CA LYS A 237 13.22 -11.83 4.68
C LYS A 237 12.79 -13.15 5.35
N ASP A 238 11.50 -13.27 5.74
CA ASP A 238 10.97 -14.51 6.34
C ASP A 238 11.17 -15.73 5.40
N LEU A 239 10.86 -15.60 4.10
CA LEU A 239 11.02 -16.68 3.13
C LEU A 239 12.49 -17.02 2.86
N ILE A 240 13.40 -16.04 2.89
CA ILE A 240 14.83 -16.27 2.77
C ILE A 240 15.36 -17.02 4.00
N GLN A 241 15.00 -16.61 5.21
CA GLN A 241 15.40 -17.28 6.46
C GLN A 241 14.90 -18.71 6.52
N ARG A 242 13.77 -19.02 5.91
CA ARG A 242 13.21 -20.38 5.79
C ARG A 242 13.88 -21.21 4.69
N GLY A 243 14.73 -20.63 3.86
CA GLY A 243 15.34 -21.30 2.72
C GLY A 243 14.43 -21.44 1.49
N ASP A 244 13.24 -20.82 1.50
CA ASP A 244 12.27 -20.87 0.40
C ASP A 244 12.66 -19.90 -0.75
N CYS A 245 13.59 -18.95 -0.53
CA CYS A 245 14.05 -17.97 -1.51
C CYS A 245 15.55 -17.66 -1.35
N ARG A 246 16.24 -17.45 -2.47
CA ARG A 246 17.63 -16.94 -2.52
C ARG A 246 17.72 -15.86 -3.58
N LEU A 247 18.38 -14.74 -3.27
CA LEU A 247 18.43 -13.57 -4.18
C LEU A 247 19.69 -13.50 -5.04
N ASN A 248 20.60 -14.47 -4.94
CA ASN A 248 21.89 -14.48 -5.63
C ASN A 248 21.83 -14.55 -7.16
N GLN A 249 20.64 -14.79 -7.75
CA GLN A 249 20.42 -14.71 -9.19
C GLN A 249 19.64 -13.47 -9.65
N VAL A 250 19.25 -12.61 -8.70
CA VAL A 250 18.54 -11.36 -9.02
C VAL A 250 19.49 -10.41 -9.74
N ALA A 251 19.25 -10.23 -11.03
CA ALA A 251 20.02 -9.34 -11.90
C ALA A 251 19.39 -7.93 -12.03
N ILE A 252 18.11 -7.79 -11.72
CA ILE A 252 17.40 -6.50 -11.78
C ILE A 252 16.63 -6.28 -10.49
N THR A 253 16.90 -5.14 -9.83
CA THR A 253 16.20 -4.77 -8.60
C THR A 253 15.54 -3.40 -8.74
N VAL A 254 14.28 -3.31 -8.34
CA VAL A 254 13.50 -2.07 -8.27
C VAL A 254 13.17 -1.77 -6.83
N LEU A 255 13.38 -0.53 -6.41
CA LEU A 255 12.88 0.05 -5.16
C LEU A 255 11.81 1.05 -5.53
N ASP A 256 10.54 0.77 -5.26
CA ASP A 256 9.44 1.70 -5.48
C ASP A 256 8.93 2.27 -4.15
N GLU A 257 8.64 3.58 -4.13
CA GLU A 257 8.30 4.34 -2.92
C GLU A 257 9.39 4.18 -1.82
N ALA A 258 10.66 4.40 -2.20
CA ALA A 258 11.81 4.20 -1.31
C ALA A 258 11.76 5.09 -0.06
N ASP A 259 11.30 6.33 -0.20
CA ASP A 259 11.03 7.27 0.90
C ASP A 259 10.03 6.70 1.91
N GLN A 260 8.95 6.09 1.45
CA GLN A 260 8.00 5.42 2.33
C GLN A 260 8.61 4.22 3.06
N MET A 261 9.48 3.45 2.42
CA MET A 261 10.18 2.35 3.10
C MET A 261 11.08 2.88 4.22
N ALA A 262 11.71 4.05 4.01
CA ALA A 262 12.50 4.73 5.02
C ALA A 262 11.64 5.20 6.21
N ASP A 263 10.53 5.90 5.94
CA ASP A 263 9.60 6.39 6.97
C ASP A 263 8.99 5.25 7.80
N MET A 264 8.79 4.09 7.20
CA MET A 264 8.26 2.90 7.87
C MET A 264 9.33 2.10 8.64
N GLY A 265 10.59 2.54 8.63
CA GLY A 265 11.70 1.89 9.32
C GLY A 265 12.18 0.60 8.66
N PHE A 266 11.92 0.40 7.36
CA PHE A 266 12.33 -0.82 6.63
C PHE A 266 13.75 -0.78 6.11
N MET A 267 14.49 0.32 6.32
CA MET A 267 15.85 0.46 5.79
C MET A 267 16.79 -0.68 6.17
N PRO A 268 16.83 -1.18 7.43
CA PRO A 268 17.68 -2.31 7.77
C PRO A 268 17.33 -3.61 7.01
N GLN A 269 16.04 -3.83 6.72
CA GLN A 269 15.60 -4.98 5.95
C GLN A 269 15.91 -4.81 4.46
N VAL A 270 15.70 -3.61 3.91
CA VAL A 270 15.99 -3.27 2.51
C VAL A 270 17.47 -3.45 2.22
N THR A 271 18.36 -2.89 3.05
CA THR A 271 19.81 -3.04 2.88
C THR A 271 20.25 -4.51 2.97
N ALA A 272 19.73 -5.27 3.95
CA ALA A 272 20.04 -6.69 4.09
C ALA A 272 19.55 -7.55 2.92
N LEU A 273 18.52 -7.12 2.18
CA LEU A 273 18.05 -7.79 0.96
C LEU A 273 18.92 -7.39 -0.24
N LEU A 274 19.28 -6.11 -0.36
CA LEU A 274 20.11 -5.62 -1.45
C LEU A 274 21.55 -6.18 -1.38
N ASP A 275 22.07 -6.45 -0.19
CA ASP A 275 23.38 -7.09 0.00
C ASP A 275 23.43 -8.55 -0.50
N GLN A 276 22.27 -9.19 -0.82
CA GLN A 276 22.17 -10.57 -1.28
C GLN A 276 21.93 -10.72 -2.79
N VAL A 277 21.61 -9.63 -3.50
CA VAL A 277 21.42 -9.67 -4.96
C VAL A 277 22.75 -9.57 -5.69
N ARG A 278 22.78 -9.86 -6.99
CA ARG A 278 24.00 -9.74 -7.79
C ARG A 278 24.59 -8.34 -7.69
N PRO A 279 25.88 -8.19 -7.37
CA PRO A 279 26.52 -6.88 -7.24
C PRO A 279 26.47 -6.07 -8.55
N GLU A 280 26.70 -6.72 -9.68
CA GLU A 280 26.72 -6.15 -11.04
C GLU A 280 25.33 -6.01 -11.68
N GLY A 281 24.28 -6.34 -10.94
CA GLY A 281 22.91 -6.24 -11.43
C GLY A 281 22.43 -4.79 -11.51
N GLN A 282 21.46 -4.55 -12.38
CA GLN A 282 20.80 -3.24 -12.54
C GLN A 282 19.98 -2.86 -11.31
N ARG A 283 20.06 -1.59 -10.92
CA ARG A 283 19.26 -0.99 -9.84
C ARG A 283 18.41 0.15 -10.38
N MET A 284 17.13 0.12 -10.04
CA MET A 284 16.19 1.19 -10.34
C MET A 284 15.54 1.65 -9.05
N LEU A 285 15.63 2.93 -8.74
CA LEU A 285 15.04 3.52 -7.55
C LEU A 285 14.01 4.57 -7.95
N PHE A 286 12.77 4.40 -7.48
CA PHE A 286 11.68 5.34 -7.71
C PHE A 286 11.16 5.87 -6.37
N SER A 287 11.07 7.20 -6.26
CA SER A 287 10.66 7.88 -5.04
C SER A 287 9.92 9.17 -5.37
N ALA A 288 9.03 9.60 -4.50
CA ALA A 288 8.41 10.93 -4.61
C ALA A 288 9.33 12.01 -4.02
N THR A 289 10.05 11.69 -2.96
CA THR A 289 10.94 12.61 -2.25
C THR A 289 12.35 12.04 -2.15
N LEU A 290 13.34 12.93 -2.04
CA LEU A 290 14.74 12.60 -1.82
C LEU A 290 15.14 13.06 -0.43
N ASP A 291 15.06 12.16 0.52
CA ASP A 291 15.56 12.41 1.85
C ASP A 291 16.95 11.78 2.05
N ARG A 292 17.54 12.03 3.22
CA ARG A 292 18.84 11.49 3.59
C ARG A 292 18.93 9.96 3.50
N ASN A 293 17.85 9.26 3.79
CA ASN A 293 17.83 7.80 3.76
C ASN A 293 17.82 7.27 2.33
N VAL A 294 17.07 7.94 1.44
CA VAL A 294 17.07 7.63 0.00
C VAL A 294 18.43 7.93 -0.61
N ASP A 295 19.06 9.05 -0.26
CA ASP A 295 20.41 9.40 -0.71
C ASP A 295 21.44 8.33 -0.29
N LEU A 296 21.36 7.82 0.93
CA LEU A 296 22.23 6.71 1.39
C LEU A 296 22.05 5.43 0.57
N LEU A 297 20.81 5.09 0.16
CA LEU A 297 20.56 3.93 -0.72
C LEU A 297 21.19 4.16 -2.10
N VAL A 298 20.98 5.34 -2.68
CA VAL A 298 21.52 5.70 -3.99
C VAL A 298 23.03 5.55 -3.97
N ARG A 299 23.73 6.19 -3.04
CA ARG A 299 25.20 6.15 -2.92
C ARG A 299 25.78 4.77 -2.69
N ARG A 300 25.04 3.90 -1.99
CA ARG A 300 25.53 2.55 -1.65
C ARG A 300 25.30 1.52 -2.75
N TYR A 301 24.17 1.60 -3.47
CA TYR A 301 23.72 0.51 -4.32
C TYR A 301 23.59 0.86 -5.79
N LEU A 302 23.50 2.14 -6.18
CA LEU A 302 23.43 2.53 -7.58
C LEU A 302 24.80 2.94 -8.08
N THR A 303 25.14 2.48 -9.29
CA THR A 303 26.39 2.80 -9.98
C THR A 303 26.10 3.80 -11.10
N ASP A 304 26.69 4.99 -11.01
CA ASP A 304 26.53 6.09 -11.98
C ASP A 304 25.07 6.27 -12.48
N PRO A 305 24.10 6.44 -11.55
CA PRO A 305 22.70 6.43 -11.93
C PRO A 305 22.32 7.63 -12.81
N VAL A 306 21.49 7.36 -13.81
CA VAL A 306 20.84 8.44 -14.56
C VAL A 306 19.66 8.95 -13.74
N VAL A 307 19.69 10.24 -13.43
CA VAL A 307 18.66 10.87 -12.59
C VAL A 307 17.62 11.56 -13.46
N HIS A 308 16.37 11.15 -13.31
CA HIS A 308 15.23 11.79 -13.97
C HIS A 308 14.27 12.36 -12.93
N SER A 309 13.98 13.64 -13.04
CA SER A 309 12.95 14.32 -12.27
C SER A 309 11.95 14.95 -13.22
N VAL A 310 10.73 14.43 -13.25
CA VAL A 310 9.67 14.90 -14.13
C VAL A 310 8.66 15.83 -13.43
N ASP A 311 8.76 15.93 -12.11
CA ASP A 311 7.97 16.85 -11.33
C ASP A 311 8.87 17.98 -10.83
N PRO A 312 8.74 19.23 -11.34
CA PRO A 312 9.33 20.38 -10.68
C PRO A 312 8.78 20.44 -9.26
N SER A 313 9.65 20.62 -8.28
CA SER A 313 9.25 20.75 -6.87
C SER A 313 8.18 21.85 -6.62
N ALA A 314 8.07 22.81 -7.52
CA ALA A 314 7.08 23.88 -7.49
C ALA A 314 5.76 23.55 -8.23
N GLY A 315 5.75 22.60 -9.20
CA GLY A 315 4.57 22.30 -10.03
C GLY A 315 3.56 21.35 -9.37
N ALA A 316 3.99 20.61 -8.35
CA ALA A 316 3.14 19.64 -7.66
C ALA A 316 2.05 20.28 -6.79
N VAL A 317 2.28 21.51 -6.37
CA VAL A 317 1.39 22.28 -5.48
C VAL A 317 0.30 23.01 -6.26
N THR A 318 0.51 23.27 -7.57
CA THR A 318 -0.36 24.16 -8.37
C THR A 318 -1.65 23.51 -8.85
N THR A 319 -1.77 22.18 -8.86
CA THR A 319 -3.00 21.46 -9.28
C THR A 319 -3.88 21.02 -8.11
N MET A 320 -3.40 21.15 -6.87
CA MET A 320 -4.17 20.83 -5.66
C MET A 320 -4.58 22.10 -4.93
N GLU A 321 -5.84 22.17 -4.55
CA GLU A 321 -6.32 23.19 -3.63
C GLU A 321 -6.10 22.70 -2.18
N HIS A 322 -5.52 23.58 -1.37
CA HIS A 322 -5.22 23.28 0.02
C HIS A 322 -6.05 24.16 0.95
N HIS A 323 -6.93 23.53 1.74
CA HIS A 323 -7.82 24.22 2.67
C HIS A 323 -7.51 23.82 4.11
N VAL A 324 -7.34 24.80 4.97
CA VAL A 324 -7.26 24.63 6.42
C VAL A 324 -8.54 25.15 7.03
N LEU A 325 -9.39 24.27 7.53
CA LEU A 325 -10.67 24.62 8.12
C LEU A 325 -10.55 24.64 9.64
N HIS A 326 -10.71 25.82 10.21
CA HIS A 326 -10.74 26.00 11.66
C HIS A 326 -12.12 25.64 12.21
N VAL A 327 -12.18 24.58 13.01
CA VAL A 327 -13.41 24.09 13.65
C VAL A 327 -13.30 24.09 15.17
N GLN A 328 -14.43 24.21 15.86
CA GLN A 328 -14.50 24.04 17.30
C GLN A 328 -14.58 22.56 17.68
N SER A 329 -14.08 22.19 18.86
CA SER A 329 -14.04 20.79 19.29
C SER A 329 -15.42 20.12 19.33
N PHE A 330 -16.44 20.88 19.76
CA PHE A 330 -17.83 20.38 19.85
C PHE A 330 -18.49 20.21 18.48
N ASP A 331 -17.99 20.88 17.45
CA ASP A 331 -18.57 20.93 16.11
C ASP A 331 -17.82 20.02 15.11
N LYS A 332 -16.59 19.62 15.43
CA LYS A 332 -15.71 18.83 14.54
C LYS A 332 -16.39 17.56 14.04
N GLN A 333 -17.11 16.84 14.89
CA GLN A 333 -17.76 15.58 14.53
C GLN A 333 -18.90 15.81 13.53
N ALA A 334 -19.75 16.83 13.78
CA ALA A 334 -20.85 17.17 12.89
C ALA A 334 -20.33 17.61 11.51
N ALA A 335 -19.39 18.55 11.47
CA ALA A 335 -18.75 19.00 10.22
C ALA A 335 -18.08 17.82 9.46
N THR A 336 -17.39 16.90 10.17
CA THR A 336 -16.81 15.70 9.55
C THR A 336 -17.88 14.81 8.93
N THR A 337 -19.03 14.66 9.59
CA THR A 337 -20.15 13.82 9.09
C THR A 337 -20.79 14.43 7.86
N GLU A 338 -20.99 15.74 7.83
CA GLU A 338 -21.50 16.46 6.66
C GLU A 338 -20.54 16.37 5.46
N ILE A 339 -19.22 16.54 5.69
CA ILE A 339 -18.22 16.32 4.62
C ILE A 339 -18.26 14.87 4.12
N ALA A 340 -18.46 13.90 5.00
CA ALA A 340 -18.56 12.50 4.64
C ALA A 340 -19.84 12.17 3.84
N ALA A 341 -20.91 12.93 4.04
CA ALA A 341 -22.20 12.75 3.36
C ALA A 341 -22.24 13.38 1.95
N ARG A 342 -21.16 14.04 1.50
CA ARG A 342 -21.02 14.63 0.17
C ARG A 342 -21.24 13.64 -0.96
N GLU A 343 -21.54 14.13 -2.13
CA GLU A 343 -21.45 13.33 -3.36
C GLU A 343 -19.99 13.04 -3.72
N GLY A 344 -19.75 11.89 -4.36
CA GLY A 344 -18.41 11.45 -4.73
C GLY A 344 -17.71 10.63 -3.67
N ARG A 345 -16.41 10.36 -3.88
CA ARG A 345 -15.60 9.55 -2.98
C ARG A 345 -14.62 10.40 -2.19
N VAL A 346 -14.46 10.07 -0.92
CA VAL A 346 -13.54 10.79 -0.03
C VAL A 346 -12.70 9.82 0.80
N ILE A 347 -11.43 10.15 1.00
CA ILE A 347 -10.58 9.49 2.00
C ILE A 347 -10.44 10.41 3.20
N MET A 348 -10.72 9.89 4.39
CA MET A 348 -10.61 10.60 5.66
C MET A 348 -9.50 10.00 6.50
N PHE A 349 -8.55 10.82 6.92
CA PHE A 349 -7.39 10.40 7.71
C PHE A 349 -7.56 10.73 9.19
N LEU A 350 -7.30 9.72 10.04
CA LEU A 350 -7.21 9.84 11.49
C LEU A 350 -5.95 9.16 12.00
N ASP A 351 -5.50 9.56 13.19
CA ASP A 351 -4.22 9.11 13.73
C ASP A 351 -4.28 7.70 14.33
N THR A 352 -5.41 7.30 14.92
CA THR A 352 -5.51 6.02 15.64
C THR A 352 -6.52 5.05 15.03
N LYS A 353 -6.25 3.75 15.18
CA LYS A 353 -7.16 2.67 14.74
C LYS A 353 -8.54 2.79 15.38
N HIS A 354 -8.59 3.13 16.66
CA HIS A 354 -9.83 3.28 17.41
C HIS A 354 -10.65 4.50 16.96
N ALA A 355 -9.99 5.60 16.60
CA ALA A 355 -10.68 6.76 16.04
C ALA A 355 -11.26 6.43 14.65
N VAL A 356 -10.53 5.68 13.83
CA VAL A 356 -11.01 5.18 12.53
C VAL A 356 -12.25 4.31 12.70
N ASP A 357 -12.23 3.34 13.61
CA ASP A 357 -13.38 2.47 13.85
C ASP A 357 -14.59 3.26 14.36
N ARG A 358 -14.40 4.12 15.38
CA ARG A 358 -15.48 4.97 15.93
C ARG A 358 -16.09 5.91 14.89
N LEU A 359 -15.27 6.59 14.09
CA LEU A 359 -15.80 7.46 13.04
C LEU A 359 -16.57 6.66 12.00
N THR A 360 -16.06 5.49 11.61
CA THR A 360 -16.74 4.61 10.64
C THR A 360 -18.12 4.17 11.16
N GLU A 361 -18.21 3.74 12.41
CA GLU A 361 -19.48 3.33 13.04
C GLU A 361 -20.46 4.52 13.13
N HIS A 362 -19.97 5.70 13.52
CA HIS A 362 -20.77 6.92 13.55
C HIS A 362 -21.29 7.30 12.17
N LEU A 363 -20.46 7.25 11.12
CA LEU A 363 -20.86 7.56 9.75
C LEU A 363 -21.91 6.58 9.24
N LEU A 364 -21.76 5.28 9.51
CA LEU A 364 -22.73 4.26 9.15
C LEU A 364 -24.08 4.49 9.84
N SER A 365 -24.08 4.82 11.14
CA SER A 365 -25.31 5.13 11.87
C SER A 365 -25.97 6.43 11.40
N SER A 366 -25.20 7.38 10.85
CA SER A 366 -25.70 8.63 10.27
C SER A 366 -26.16 8.48 8.79
N GLY A 367 -26.05 7.28 8.21
CA GLY A 367 -26.50 7.03 6.84
C GLY A 367 -25.45 7.19 5.75
N VAL A 368 -24.18 7.28 6.11
CA VAL A 368 -23.07 7.43 5.17
C VAL A 368 -22.38 6.07 4.93
N ARG A 369 -22.17 5.69 3.69
CA ARG A 369 -21.52 4.43 3.30
C ARG A 369 -19.99 4.50 3.52
N ALA A 370 -19.57 4.27 4.75
CA ALA A 370 -18.17 4.35 5.18
C ALA A 370 -17.56 2.96 5.45
N ALA A 371 -16.25 2.83 5.28
CA ALA A 371 -15.51 1.63 5.66
C ALA A 371 -14.14 1.97 6.23
N ALA A 372 -13.74 1.20 7.27
CA ALA A 372 -12.49 1.38 7.99
C ALA A 372 -11.31 0.69 7.30
N LEU A 373 -10.16 1.38 7.23
CA LEU A 373 -8.90 0.83 6.72
C LEU A 373 -7.75 1.15 7.66
N HIS A 374 -7.30 0.16 8.44
CA HIS A 374 -6.16 0.31 9.35
C HIS A 374 -5.45 -1.03 9.60
N GLY A 375 -4.29 -0.98 10.24
CA GLY A 375 -3.45 -2.16 10.49
C GLY A 375 -4.08 -3.26 11.38
N GLY A 376 -5.18 -2.97 12.08
CA GLY A 376 -5.95 -3.96 12.85
C GLY A 376 -6.88 -4.84 12.00
N LYS A 377 -7.18 -4.45 10.75
CA LYS A 377 -8.00 -5.25 9.84
C LYS A 377 -7.15 -6.35 9.19
N SER A 378 -7.72 -7.54 9.02
CA SER A 378 -7.07 -8.64 8.30
C SER A 378 -6.87 -8.30 6.81
N GLN A 379 -5.89 -8.93 6.15
CA GLN A 379 -5.62 -8.65 4.74
C GLN A 379 -6.84 -8.90 3.83
N PRO A 380 -7.64 -9.96 4.00
CA PRO A 380 -8.87 -10.13 3.23
C PRO A 380 -9.89 -9.00 3.45
N GLN A 381 -10.03 -8.50 4.69
CA GLN A 381 -10.90 -7.36 4.98
C GLN A 381 -10.41 -6.10 4.27
N ARG A 382 -9.12 -5.78 4.34
CA ARG A 382 -8.52 -4.62 3.66
C ARG A 382 -8.72 -4.69 2.14
N THR A 383 -8.46 -5.84 1.54
CA THR A 383 -8.67 -6.05 0.09
C THR A 383 -10.13 -5.83 -0.29
N ARG A 384 -11.08 -6.35 0.51
CA ARG A 384 -12.52 -6.16 0.29
C ARG A 384 -12.92 -4.70 0.41
N THR A 385 -12.50 -4.02 1.48
CA THR A 385 -12.77 -2.59 1.71
C THR A 385 -12.29 -1.75 0.53
N LEU A 386 -11.07 -1.98 0.06
CA LEU A 386 -10.52 -1.25 -1.09
C LEU A 386 -11.27 -1.54 -2.38
N ALA A 387 -11.68 -2.79 -2.62
CA ALA A 387 -12.50 -3.13 -3.77
C ALA A 387 -13.86 -2.43 -3.73
N GLN A 388 -14.53 -2.42 -2.58
CA GLN A 388 -15.81 -1.73 -2.39
C GLN A 388 -15.68 -0.21 -2.57
N PHE A 389 -14.58 0.38 -2.12
CA PHE A 389 -14.30 1.81 -2.31
C PHE A 389 -14.00 2.13 -3.78
N LYS A 390 -13.22 1.31 -4.48
CA LYS A 390 -12.93 1.48 -5.92
C LYS A 390 -14.18 1.38 -6.79
N THR A 391 -15.12 0.51 -6.44
CA THR A 391 -16.37 0.35 -7.18
C THR A 391 -17.48 1.34 -6.77
N GLY A 392 -17.22 2.25 -5.82
CA GLY A 392 -18.21 3.21 -5.32
C GLY A 392 -19.30 2.61 -4.41
N HIS A 393 -19.19 1.33 -4.04
CA HIS A 393 -20.09 0.69 -3.07
C HIS A 393 -19.95 1.30 -1.68
N VAL A 394 -18.75 1.75 -1.36
CA VAL A 394 -18.37 2.59 -0.21
C VAL A 394 -17.93 3.93 -0.77
N SER A 395 -18.53 5.03 -0.28
CA SER A 395 -18.18 6.39 -0.69
C SER A 395 -17.10 7.03 0.18
N VAL A 396 -16.97 6.57 1.45
CA VAL A 396 -16.02 7.12 2.41
C VAL A 396 -15.05 6.05 2.89
N LEU A 397 -13.76 6.26 2.64
CA LEU A 397 -12.70 5.43 3.21
C LEU A 397 -12.09 6.12 4.42
N VAL A 398 -12.33 5.60 5.62
CA VAL A 398 -11.75 6.12 6.86
C VAL A 398 -10.48 5.34 7.17
N ALA A 399 -9.32 6.01 7.23
CA ALA A 399 -8.04 5.32 7.26
C ALA A 399 -7.02 5.94 8.20
N THR A 400 -6.08 5.09 8.68
CA THR A 400 -4.84 5.59 9.27
C THR A 400 -3.80 5.84 8.18
N ASN A 401 -2.86 6.75 8.42
CA ASN A 401 -1.81 7.13 7.47
C ASN A 401 -1.08 5.91 6.87
N VAL A 402 -0.54 5.03 7.72
CA VAL A 402 0.19 3.82 7.27
C VAL A 402 -0.66 2.88 6.41
N ALA A 403 -1.95 2.77 6.71
CA ALA A 403 -2.82 1.84 6.00
C ALA A 403 -3.27 2.35 4.63
N ALA A 404 -3.32 3.67 4.46
CA ALA A 404 -3.68 4.31 3.19
C ALA A 404 -2.47 4.58 2.28
N ARG A 405 -1.23 4.36 2.77
CA ARG A 405 -0.03 4.46 1.93
C ARG A 405 -0.07 3.44 0.80
N GLY A 406 0.35 3.85 -0.39
CA GLY A 406 0.37 2.99 -1.57
C GLY A 406 -1.01 2.66 -2.16
N ILE A 407 -2.12 3.24 -1.66
CA ILE A 407 -3.44 3.04 -2.26
C ILE A 407 -3.58 3.91 -3.50
N HIS A 408 -3.93 3.28 -4.60
CA HIS A 408 -4.31 3.94 -5.84
C HIS A 408 -5.83 3.85 -6.00
N VAL A 409 -6.48 4.99 -6.04
CA VAL A 409 -7.91 5.12 -6.33
C VAL A 409 -8.07 6.25 -7.33
N ASP A 410 -8.69 5.95 -8.46
CA ASP A 410 -8.99 6.93 -9.50
C ASP A 410 -10.24 7.74 -9.10
N ASN A 411 -10.38 8.94 -9.63
CA ASN A 411 -11.51 9.85 -9.39
C ASN A 411 -11.74 10.12 -7.88
N LEU A 412 -10.68 10.46 -7.19
CA LEU A 412 -10.71 10.94 -5.82
C LEU A 412 -10.44 12.45 -5.84
N ASP A 413 -11.49 13.21 -5.70
CA ASP A 413 -11.47 14.68 -5.77
C ASP A 413 -11.18 15.35 -4.41
N LEU A 414 -11.46 14.64 -3.30
CA LEU A 414 -11.28 15.18 -1.96
C LEU A 414 -10.51 14.24 -1.03
N VAL A 415 -9.51 14.78 -0.36
CA VAL A 415 -8.81 14.18 0.78
C VAL A 415 -9.07 15.01 2.03
N VAL A 416 -9.47 14.39 3.12
CA VAL A 416 -9.74 15.05 4.39
C VAL A 416 -8.79 14.56 5.48
N ASN A 417 -7.99 15.43 6.03
CA ASN A 417 -7.29 15.21 7.27
C ASN A 417 -8.23 15.57 8.43
N VAL A 418 -8.97 14.59 8.95
CA VAL A 418 -9.79 14.79 10.16
C VAL A 418 -8.90 15.10 11.34
N ASP A 419 -7.78 14.39 11.46
CA ASP A 419 -6.67 14.75 12.34
C ASP A 419 -5.49 15.27 11.50
N PRO A 420 -4.93 16.45 11.81
CA PRO A 420 -3.77 16.99 11.13
C PRO A 420 -2.61 15.99 11.11
N PRO A 421 -1.86 15.85 10.03
CA PRO A 421 -0.68 15.01 10.00
C PRO A 421 0.42 15.54 10.93
N THR A 422 1.31 14.65 11.37
CA THR A 422 2.39 14.99 12.31
C THR A 422 3.57 15.70 11.63
N ASP A 423 3.74 15.51 10.33
CA ASP A 423 4.82 16.12 9.55
C ASP A 423 4.39 16.47 8.12
N HIS A 424 5.21 17.29 7.44
CA HIS A 424 4.92 17.78 6.10
C HIS A 424 4.98 16.69 5.02
N LYS A 425 5.81 15.65 5.19
CA LYS A 425 5.87 14.54 4.23
C LYS A 425 4.57 13.72 4.25
N ASP A 426 4.08 13.43 5.47
CA ASP A 426 2.79 12.77 5.64
C ASP A 426 1.65 13.59 5.02
N TYR A 427 1.68 14.92 5.17
CA TYR A 427 0.71 15.81 4.51
C TYR A 427 0.73 15.64 2.99
N LEU A 428 1.91 15.71 2.38
CA LEU A 428 2.08 15.54 0.93
C LEU A 428 1.68 14.14 0.46
N HIS A 429 2.01 13.11 1.22
CA HIS A 429 1.63 11.71 0.91
C HIS A 429 0.12 11.47 1.01
N ARG A 430 -0.56 12.09 2.00
CA ARG A 430 -2.03 12.04 2.11
C ARG A 430 -2.66 12.80 0.95
N GLY A 431 -2.20 14.02 0.67
CA GLY A 431 -2.67 14.84 -0.45
C GLY A 431 -2.50 14.16 -1.80
N GLY A 432 -1.37 13.52 -2.04
CA GLY A 432 -1.09 12.76 -3.27
C GLY A 432 -2.02 11.58 -3.56
N ARG A 433 -3.08 11.38 -2.76
CA ARG A 433 -4.18 10.46 -3.09
C ARG A 433 -5.19 11.08 -4.04
N THR A 434 -5.26 12.41 -4.16
CA THR A 434 -6.06 13.18 -5.15
C THR A 434 -5.17 13.88 -6.17
N ALA A 435 -5.74 14.65 -7.10
CA ALA A 435 -5.06 15.42 -8.15
C ALA A 435 -4.07 14.57 -8.98
N ARG A 436 -4.54 13.49 -9.57
CA ARG A 436 -3.72 12.56 -10.36
C ARG A 436 -3.92 12.77 -11.86
N ALA A 437 -2.88 12.44 -12.63
CA ALA A 437 -2.89 12.49 -14.09
C ALA A 437 -3.31 13.87 -14.69
N GLY A 438 -3.07 14.98 -13.96
CA GLY A 438 -3.45 16.32 -14.41
C GLY A 438 -4.85 16.76 -14.00
N GLU A 439 -5.60 15.93 -13.25
CA GLU A 439 -6.87 16.32 -12.65
C GLU A 439 -6.66 17.26 -11.46
N SER A 440 -7.63 18.15 -11.21
CA SER A 440 -7.69 18.98 -10.02
C SER A 440 -8.15 18.16 -8.81
N GLY A 441 -7.73 18.53 -7.61
CA GLY A 441 -8.15 17.88 -6.39
C GLY A 441 -7.97 18.77 -5.17
N SER A 442 -8.74 18.49 -4.11
CA SER A 442 -8.72 19.31 -2.91
C SER A 442 -8.25 18.51 -1.69
N VAL A 443 -7.42 19.15 -0.87
CA VAL A 443 -6.98 18.63 0.42
C VAL A 443 -7.52 19.54 1.52
N VAL A 444 -8.36 18.99 2.38
CA VAL A 444 -8.97 19.70 3.49
C VAL A 444 -8.38 19.19 4.81
N THR A 445 -8.00 20.09 5.70
CA THR A 445 -7.52 19.74 7.04
C THR A 445 -8.36 20.42 8.10
N LEU A 446 -8.99 19.65 8.99
CA LEU A 446 -9.76 20.15 10.12
C LEU A 446 -8.82 20.44 11.27
N VAL A 447 -8.80 21.69 11.74
CA VAL A 447 -7.83 22.18 12.72
C VAL A 447 -8.55 22.78 13.94
N LEU A 448 -8.28 22.22 15.10
CA LEU A 448 -8.78 22.73 16.37
C LEU A 448 -7.99 23.98 16.81
N PRO A 449 -8.55 24.82 17.69
CA PRO A 449 -7.88 26.06 18.14
C PRO A 449 -6.47 25.86 18.69
N ASN A 450 -6.24 24.77 19.42
CA ASN A 450 -4.92 24.42 19.99
C ASN A 450 -3.92 23.88 18.95
N GLN A 451 -4.37 23.43 17.78
CA GLN A 451 -3.53 22.87 16.71
C GLN A 451 -3.07 23.92 15.68
N ARG A 452 -3.63 25.15 15.71
CA ARG A 452 -3.38 26.18 14.67
C ARG A 452 -1.91 26.50 14.47
N ARG A 453 -1.14 26.68 15.53
CA ARG A 453 0.28 27.05 15.45
C ARG A 453 1.13 25.93 14.83
N GLU A 454 0.82 24.70 15.17
CA GLU A 454 1.51 23.52 14.62
C GLU A 454 1.19 23.35 13.13
N MET A 455 -0.08 23.50 12.76
CA MET A 455 -0.51 23.44 11.36
C MET A 455 0.14 24.53 10.51
N THR A 456 0.26 25.76 11.00
CA THR A 456 0.96 26.84 10.30
C THR A 456 2.43 26.50 10.05
N ARG A 457 3.13 25.91 11.04
CA ARG A 457 4.52 25.47 10.89
C ARG A 457 4.65 24.33 9.87
N LEU A 458 3.71 23.38 9.90
CA LEU A 458 3.67 22.26 8.98
C LEU A 458 3.49 22.74 7.54
N MET A 459 2.54 23.65 7.29
CA MET A 459 2.31 24.22 5.95
C MET A 459 3.53 24.98 5.43
N ALA A 460 4.16 25.78 6.29
CA ALA A 460 5.40 26.48 5.93
C ALA A 460 6.54 25.48 5.60
N ALA A 461 6.66 24.38 6.33
CA ALA A 461 7.63 23.32 6.05
C ALA A 461 7.33 22.55 4.75
N ALA A 462 6.05 22.42 4.40
CA ALA A 462 5.59 21.83 3.14
C ALA A 462 5.76 22.78 1.92
N GLY A 463 6.07 24.06 2.15
CA GLY A 463 6.11 25.09 1.09
C GLY A 463 4.72 25.42 0.53
N ILE A 464 3.65 25.23 1.32
CA ILE A 464 2.26 25.38 0.90
C ILE A 464 1.63 26.60 1.57
N THR A 465 0.93 27.42 0.80
CA THR A 465 0.08 28.51 1.30
C THR A 465 -1.39 28.07 1.20
N PRO A 466 -2.01 27.56 2.28
CA PRO A 466 -3.38 27.08 2.23
C PRO A 466 -4.38 28.23 2.30
N GLN A 467 -5.57 28.01 1.77
CA GLN A 467 -6.74 28.84 2.08
C GLN A 467 -7.23 28.48 3.49
N THR A 468 -7.27 29.48 4.37
CA THR A 468 -7.65 29.26 5.78
C THR A 468 -9.01 29.87 6.04
N THR A 469 -9.97 29.05 6.48
CA THR A 469 -11.37 29.47 6.70
C THR A 469 -11.86 28.93 8.05
N GLN A 470 -12.61 29.74 8.78
CA GLN A 470 -13.34 29.29 9.95
C GLN A 470 -14.70 28.77 9.50
N VAL A 471 -15.08 27.58 9.92
CA VAL A 471 -16.34 26.95 9.51
C VAL A 471 -17.04 26.27 10.69
N ARG A 472 -18.36 26.14 10.55
CA ARG A 472 -19.22 25.33 11.44
C ARG A 472 -20.06 24.36 10.61
N SER A 473 -20.57 23.34 11.28
CA SER A 473 -21.57 22.42 10.73
C SER A 473 -22.81 23.21 10.27
N GLY A 474 -23.35 22.85 9.09
CA GLY A 474 -24.51 23.52 8.48
C GLY A 474 -24.22 24.84 7.77
N GLU A 475 -22.98 25.36 7.82
CA GLU A 475 -22.64 26.61 7.12
C GLU A 475 -22.45 26.39 5.60
N ALA A 476 -22.94 27.34 4.80
CA ALA A 476 -22.81 27.33 3.34
C ALA A 476 -21.34 27.28 2.90
N GLU A 477 -20.44 27.87 3.66
CA GLU A 477 -19.00 27.90 3.39
C GLU A 477 -18.37 26.50 3.49
N LEU A 478 -18.80 25.66 4.44
CA LEU A 478 -18.37 24.26 4.55
C LEU A 478 -18.81 23.48 3.30
N ASN A 479 -20.07 23.68 2.86
CA ASN A 479 -20.58 23.06 1.64
C ASN A 479 -19.80 23.53 0.40
N ARG A 480 -19.57 24.83 0.27
CA ARG A 480 -18.85 25.42 -0.88
C ARG A 480 -17.44 24.84 -1.05
N ILE A 481 -16.71 24.65 0.06
CA ILE A 481 -15.32 24.16 0.03
C ILE A 481 -15.26 22.64 -0.18
N THR A 482 -16.16 21.90 0.48
CA THR A 482 -16.03 20.44 0.60
C THR A 482 -17.14 19.65 -0.10
N GLY A 483 -18.20 20.31 -0.56
CA GLY A 483 -19.41 19.65 -1.01
C GLY A 483 -20.22 19.00 0.12
N ALA A 484 -19.98 19.43 1.37
CA ALA A 484 -20.64 18.88 2.57
C ALA A 484 -22.16 18.93 2.44
N GLN A 485 -22.84 17.85 2.84
CA GLN A 485 -24.29 17.72 2.80
C GLN A 485 -24.80 17.14 4.12
N ALA A 486 -26.06 17.42 4.44
CA ALA A 486 -26.70 16.78 5.59
C ALA A 486 -26.77 15.26 5.39
N PRO A 487 -26.33 14.44 6.38
CA PRO A 487 -26.46 12.99 6.29
C PRO A 487 -27.95 12.58 6.30
N SER A 488 -28.25 11.43 5.68
CA SER A 488 -29.65 10.94 5.60
C SER A 488 -30.25 10.59 6.96
N GLY A 489 -29.44 10.36 7.99
CA GLY A 489 -29.88 9.91 9.31
C GLY A 489 -30.40 8.47 9.35
N ILE A 490 -30.45 7.78 8.21
CA ILE A 490 -30.90 6.39 8.12
C ILE A 490 -29.71 5.46 8.17
N PRO A 491 -29.53 4.62 9.21
CA PRO A 491 -28.37 3.75 9.33
C PRO A 491 -28.16 2.82 8.13
N VAL A 492 -26.90 2.69 7.70
CA VAL A 492 -26.50 1.85 6.56
C VAL A 492 -25.65 0.68 7.03
N VAL A 493 -25.97 -0.51 6.50
CA VAL A 493 -25.13 -1.71 6.67
C VAL A 493 -24.42 -2.01 5.36
N ILE A 494 -23.10 -2.06 5.38
CA ILE A 494 -22.32 -2.45 4.21
C ILE A 494 -22.32 -3.98 4.10
N THR A 495 -23.22 -4.51 3.28
CA THR A 495 -23.23 -5.93 2.92
C THR A 495 -22.12 -6.20 1.90
N ALA A 496 -21.48 -7.37 1.99
CA ALA A 496 -20.57 -7.79 0.92
C ALA A 496 -21.38 -7.92 -0.39
N PRO A 497 -20.88 -7.39 -1.52
CA PRO A 497 -21.53 -7.68 -2.80
C PRO A 497 -21.59 -9.20 -2.95
N VAL A 498 -22.80 -9.70 -3.27
CA VAL A 498 -22.99 -11.10 -3.60
C VAL A 498 -22.24 -11.31 -4.92
N THR A 499 -21.03 -11.81 -4.85
CA THR A 499 -20.38 -12.37 -6.03
C THR A 499 -21.21 -13.56 -6.45
N GLU A 500 -21.99 -13.46 -7.50
CA GLU A 500 -22.54 -14.62 -8.18
C GLU A 500 -21.38 -15.54 -8.50
N ARG A 501 -21.25 -16.55 -7.68
CA ARG A 501 -20.35 -17.66 -7.96
C ARG A 501 -20.87 -18.24 -9.26
N ALA A 502 -20.19 -17.98 -10.38
CA ALA A 502 -20.44 -18.68 -11.61
C ALA A 502 -20.62 -20.15 -11.27
N LYS A 503 -21.86 -20.63 -11.44
CA LYS A 503 -22.20 -22.04 -11.24
C LYS A 503 -21.27 -22.81 -12.16
N ARG A 504 -20.23 -23.40 -11.58
CA ARG A 504 -19.45 -24.43 -12.27
C ARG A 504 -20.49 -25.50 -12.61
N SER A 505 -20.83 -25.57 -13.88
CA SER A 505 -21.60 -26.68 -14.43
C SER A 505 -20.78 -27.94 -14.17
N THR A 506 -21.15 -28.65 -13.12
CA THR A 506 -20.67 -30.03 -12.90
C THR A 506 -21.44 -30.91 -13.85
N SER A 507 -21.03 -30.96 -15.11
CA SER A 507 -21.36 -32.08 -15.98
C SER A 507 -20.48 -33.26 -15.61
N SER A 508 -20.81 -33.94 -14.50
CA SER A 508 -20.29 -35.26 -14.22
C SER A 508 -21.25 -36.28 -14.81
N SER A 509 -21.06 -36.60 -16.08
CA SER A 509 -21.55 -37.84 -16.64
C SER A 509 -20.76 -39.00 -16.02
N ARG A 510 -21.21 -39.48 -14.87
CA ARG A 510 -20.78 -40.79 -14.37
C ARG A 510 -21.51 -41.86 -15.18
N GLY A 511 -20.92 -42.29 -16.27
CA GLY A 511 -21.23 -43.54 -16.91
C GLY A 511 -20.97 -44.71 -15.94
N ARG A 512 -22.03 -45.22 -15.36
CA ARG A 512 -22.03 -46.47 -14.60
C ARG A 512 -21.79 -47.59 -15.60
N ARG A 513 -20.55 -48.07 -15.77
CA ARG A 513 -20.27 -49.38 -16.39
C ARG A 513 -20.50 -50.43 -15.32
N SER A 514 -21.63 -51.14 -15.48
CA SER A 514 -21.95 -52.41 -14.85
C SER A 514 -20.94 -53.48 -15.29
N ARG A 515 -20.24 -54.07 -14.35
CA ARG A 515 -19.45 -55.30 -14.52
C ARG A 515 -20.41 -56.50 -14.45
N PRO A 516 -20.33 -57.48 -15.37
CA PRO A 516 -20.98 -58.76 -15.18
C PRO A 516 -20.21 -59.62 -14.17
N ALA A 517 -20.95 -60.27 -13.29
CA ALA A 517 -20.47 -61.32 -12.39
C ALA A 517 -20.06 -62.55 -13.22
N GLN A 518 -18.85 -63.04 -13.00
CA GLN A 518 -18.47 -64.39 -13.43
C GLN A 518 -18.06 -65.26 -12.25
N ASP A 519 -18.66 -66.39 -12.29
CA ASP A 519 -18.73 -67.56 -11.44
C ASP A 519 -17.36 -68.08 -10.93
N ARG A 520 -17.36 -68.47 -9.67
CA ARG A 520 -16.36 -69.35 -9.06
C ARG A 520 -16.57 -70.78 -9.53
N ARG A 521 -15.54 -71.36 -10.19
CA ARG A 521 -15.30 -72.80 -10.06
C ARG A 521 -13.81 -73.09 -9.94
N SER A 522 -13.54 -73.74 -8.84
CA SER A 522 -12.31 -74.45 -8.46
C SER A 522 -11.80 -75.40 -9.52
N ARG A 523 -10.47 -75.48 -9.68
CA ARG A 523 -9.77 -76.78 -9.80
C ARG A 523 -8.27 -76.62 -9.63
N THR A 524 -7.78 -77.37 -8.74
CA THR A 524 -6.46 -77.92 -8.43
C THR A 524 -5.64 -78.36 -9.65
N GLY A 525 -4.30 -78.18 -9.60
CA GLY A 525 -3.40 -79.06 -10.28
C GLY A 525 -2.06 -78.46 -10.66
N THR A 526 -1.03 -78.72 -9.87
CA THR A 526 0.30 -79.24 -10.21
C THR A 526 1.23 -78.42 -11.14
N ALA A 527 2.38 -78.01 -10.60
CA ALA A 527 3.63 -77.69 -11.32
C ALA A 527 4.18 -78.93 -12.05
N PRO A 528 5.13 -78.87 -13.01
CA PRO A 528 6.52 -78.55 -12.71
C PRO A 528 7.36 -77.86 -13.82
N ARG A 529 8.48 -77.26 -13.39
CA ARG A 529 9.87 -77.21 -13.90
C ARG A 529 10.21 -77.35 -15.38
N GLY A 530 11.19 -76.53 -15.82
CA GLY A 530 12.16 -76.74 -16.90
C GLY A 530 12.43 -75.41 -17.59
N SER A 531 13.49 -74.77 -17.35
CA SER A 531 14.92 -74.87 -17.76
C SER A 531 15.18 -74.24 -19.12
N GLU A 532 16.12 -73.32 -19.09
CA GLU A 532 17.16 -73.03 -20.10
C GLU A 532 16.80 -72.37 -21.43
N GLY A 533 17.47 -71.30 -21.71
CA GLY A 533 18.41 -71.17 -22.78
C GLY A 533 18.52 -69.76 -23.34
N ARG A 534 19.55 -69.10 -22.97
CA ARG A 534 20.64 -68.47 -23.75
C ARG A 534 20.36 -67.85 -25.12
N SER A 535 20.99 -66.71 -25.24
CA SER A 535 21.79 -66.13 -26.32
C SER A 535 21.09 -65.17 -27.25
N ALA A 536 21.51 -63.98 -27.27
CA ALA A 536 22.73 -63.30 -27.76
C ALA A 536 22.53 -62.61 -29.10
N LEU A 537 23.04 -61.40 -29.11
CA LEU A 537 23.64 -60.63 -30.20
C LEU A 537 22.73 -59.90 -31.21
N ALA A 538 22.96 -58.65 -31.18
CA ALA A 538 23.73 -57.71 -32.02
C ALA A 538 22.87 -57.00 -33.05
N ALA A 539 22.91 -55.72 -32.98
CA ALA A 539 23.69 -54.70 -33.69
C ALA A 539 23.01 -54.10 -34.92
N ALA A 540 23.13 -52.78 -34.91
CA ALA A 540 23.29 -51.82 -35.98
C ALA A 540 22.07 -51.44 -36.86
N ALA A 541 21.65 -50.26 -36.71
CA ALA A 541 21.91 -49.11 -37.56
C ALA A 541 21.30 -47.85 -36.90
#